data_7c5a3798c12c8f7a4eff14335de5e05d
#
_entry.id   7c5a3798c12c8f7a4eff14335de5e05d
#
_cell.length_a   1.000
_cell.length_b   1.000
_cell.length_c   1.000
_cell.angle_alpha   90.00
_cell.angle_beta   90.00
_cell.angle_gamma   90.00
#
_symmetry.space_group_name_H-M   'P 1'
#
loop_
_entity.id
_entity.type
_entity.pdbx_description
1 polymer ?
#
loop_
_entity_poly.entity_id
_entity_poly.type
_entity_poly.pdbx_seq_one_letter_code
_entity_poly.pdbx_strand_id
1 'polypeptide(L)'
;MLFRSRANDDGEPSGSSGRPVLGQIDSNGLSDILVVVVRYFGGIKLGIPGLIRAYRTSTADALANAEIIEKIASKMFRIHFGYMNMNGVMKVLKDMGLEQKNQKFDMECSIDTNVRLSLVDTFLERIGDVEGCHIEEI
;
A
#
# COMPACT_ATOMS: atom_id res chain seq x y z
N MET A 1 -2.92 -1.19 11.65
CA MET A 1 -3.37 -0.72 10.31
C MET A 1 -4.78 -1.23 10.06
N LEU A 2 -5.67 -0.34 9.70
CA LEU A 2 -7.05 -0.70 9.39
C LEU A 2 -7.13 -1.06 7.91
N PHE A 3 -7.28 -2.34 7.63
CA PHE A 3 -7.58 -2.80 6.27
C PHE A 3 -9.05 -2.55 5.98
N ARG A 4 -9.33 -1.89 4.86
CA ARG A 4 -10.69 -1.77 4.35
C ARG A 4 -10.92 -2.86 3.33
N SER A 5 -11.95 -3.67 3.55
CA SER A 5 -12.40 -4.66 2.57
C SER A 5 -13.84 -4.37 2.17
N ARG A 6 -14.15 -4.68 0.92
CA ARG A 6 -15.49 -4.51 0.36
C ARG A 6 -15.79 -5.65 -0.60
N ALA A 7 -16.99 -6.19 -0.50
CA ALA A 7 -17.52 -7.16 -1.43
C ALA A 7 -18.83 -6.63 -2.03
N ASN A 8 -19.05 -6.91 -3.31
CA ASN A 8 -20.26 -6.52 -4.03
C ASN A 8 -20.71 -7.68 -4.90
N ASP A 9 -21.98 -8.05 -4.79
CA ASP A 9 -22.55 -9.15 -5.56
C ASP A 9 -23.00 -8.72 -6.97
N ASP A 10 -23.12 -7.44 -7.24
CA ASP A 10 -23.52 -6.87 -8.53
C ASP A 10 -24.75 -7.54 -9.16
N GLY A 11 -25.82 -7.67 -8.35
CA GLY A 11 -27.09 -8.26 -8.79
C GLY A 11 -27.17 -9.78 -8.69
N GLU A 12 -26.08 -10.47 -8.35
CA GLU A 12 -26.13 -11.90 -8.04
C GLU A 12 -26.85 -12.16 -6.70
N PRO A 13 -27.36 -13.38 -6.45
CA PRO A 13 -27.97 -13.71 -5.16
C PRO A 13 -27.01 -13.36 -4.00
N SER A 14 -27.57 -12.85 -2.91
CA SER A 14 -26.81 -12.38 -1.74
C SER A 14 -25.76 -13.39 -1.28
N GLY A 15 -24.52 -12.98 -1.20
CA GLY A 15 -23.40 -13.79 -0.71
C GLY A 15 -22.88 -14.83 -1.69
N SER A 16 -23.37 -14.85 -2.94
CA SER A 16 -22.99 -15.86 -3.93
C SER A 16 -21.79 -15.47 -4.82
N SER A 17 -21.41 -14.20 -4.84
CA SER A 17 -20.29 -13.72 -5.69
C SER A 17 -19.26 -12.92 -4.92
N GLY A 18 -19.62 -11.80 -4.35
CA GLY A 18 -18.68 -10.89 -3.68
C GLY A 18 -17.94 -11.54 -2.52
N ARG A 19 -18.61 -12.25 -1.64
CA ARG A 19 -17.99 -12.94 -0.50
C ARG A 19 -17.06 -14.07 -0.91
N PRO A 20 -17.41 -14.96 -1.85
CA PRO A 20 -16.49 -15.97 -2.33
C PRO A 20 -15.21 -15.39 -2.92
N VAL A 21 -15.30 -14.28 -3.65
CA VAL A 21 -14.14 -13.57 -4.20
C VAL A 21 -13.29 -12.98 -3.07
N LEU A 22 -13.89 -12.25 -2.15
CA LEU A 22 -13.19 -11.66 -1.00
C LEU A 22 -12.53 -12.73 -0.14
N GLY A 23 -13.20 -13.87 0.08
CA GLY A 23 -12.66 -15.00 0.83
C GLY A 23 -11.37 -15.55 0.24
N GLN A 24 -11.22 -15.56 -1.08
CA GLN A 24 -9.97 -15.97 -1.75
C GLN A 24 -8.86 -14.94 -1.55
N ILE A 25 -9.17 -13.66 -1.56
CA ILE A 25 -8.20 -12.60 -1.26
C ILE A 25 -7.68 -12.78 0.17
N ASP A 26 -8.58 -12.96 1.12
CA ASP A 26 -8.23 -13.13 2.54
C ASP A 26 -7.44 -14.42 2.78
N SER A 27 -7.81 -15.52 2.14
CA SER A 27 -7.09 -16.81 2.25
C SER A 27 -5.65 -16.73 1.76
N ASN A 28 -5.38 -15.86 0.80
CA ASN A 28 -4.04 -15.63 0.27
C ASN A 28 -3.28 -14.51 1.01
N GLY A 29 -3.88 -13.92 2.04
CA GLY A 29 -3.24 -12.88 2.85
C GLY A 29 -2.94 -11.60 2.07
N LEU A 30 -3.74 -11.28 1.06
CA LEU A 30 -3.50 -10.14 0.16
C LEU A 30 -4.20 -8.88 0.65
N SER A 31 -3.58 -7.73 0.37
CA SER A 31 -4.14 -6.39 0.54
C SER A 31 -3.82 -5.55 -0.69
N ASP A 32 -4.38 -4.35 -0.78
CA ASP A 32 -4.18 -3.45 -1.93
C ASP A 32 -4.47 -4.12 -3.26
N ILE A 33 -5.61 -4.78 -3.36
CA ILE A 33 -6.04 -5.54 -4.52
C ILE A 33 -7.51 -5.25 -4.85
N LEU A 34 -7.81 -5.18 -6.12
CA LEU A 34 -9.16 -5.18 -6.65
C LEU A 34 -9.33 -6.41 -7.54
N VAL A 35 -10.33 -7.23 -7.25
CA VAL A 35 -10.70 -8.37 -8.09
C VAL A 35 -12.09 -8.13 -8.67
N VAL A 36 -12.18 -8.24 -9.98
CA VAL A 36 -13.44 -8.14 -10.73
C VAL A 36 -13.63 -9.44 -11.51
N VAL A 37 -14.77 -10.09 -11.33
CA VAL A 37 -15.12 -11.28 -12.08
C VAL A 37 -16.27 -10.94 -13.02
N VAL A 38 -16.05 -11.16 -14.30
CA VAL A 38 -17.07 -10.95 -15.34
C VAL A 38 -17.75 -12.27 -15.63
N ARG A 39 -19.09 -12.25 -15.59
CA ARG A 39 -19.91 -13.42 -15.90
C ARG A 39 -20.69 -13.20 -17.19
N TYR A 40 -20.66 -14.18 -18.06
CA TYR A 40 -21.52 -14.25 -19.23
C TYR A 40 -22.73 -15.13 -18.92
N PHE A 41 -23.92 -14.59 -19.12
CA PHE A 41 -25.17 -15.29 -18.89
C PHE A 41 -25.53 -16.19 -20.08
N GLY A 42 -26.11 -17.35 -19.78
CA GLY A 42 -26.58 -18.29 -20.79
C GLY A 42 -26.14 -19.72 -20.45
N GLY A 43 -26.80 -20.70 -21.07
CA GLY A 43 -26.52 -22.10 -20.88
C GLY A 43 -27.12 -22.69 -19.61
N ILE A 44 -26.33 -23.48 -18.87
CA ILE A 44 -26.80 -24.25 -17.72
C ILE A 44 -26.95 -23.35 -16.49
N LYS A 45 -28.10 -23.48 -15.80
CA LYS A 45 -28.34 -22.80 -14.53
C LYS A 45 -27.52 -23.46 -13.42
N LEU A 46 -26.62 -22.68 -12.81
CA LEU A 46 -25.68 -23.19 -11.81
C LEU A 46 -26.30 -23.37 -10.41
N GLY A 47 -27.30 -22.54 -10.07
CA GLY A 47 -27.78 -22.44 -8.70
C GLY A 47 -26.80 -21.70 -7.79
N ILE A 48 -27.22 -21.38 -6.56
CA ILE A 48 -26.41 -20.63 -5.59
C ILE A 48 -25.09 -21.36 -5.26
N PRO A 49 -25.10 -22.66 -4.93
CA PRO A 49 -23.85 -23.37 -4.65
C PRO A 49 -22.88 -23.40 -5.83
N GLY A 50 -23.43 -23.54 -7.05
CA GLY A 50 -22.62 -23.51 -8.28
C GLY A 50 -22.00 -22.14 -8.56
N LEU A 51 -22.75 -21.06 -8.30
CA LEU A 51 -22.26 -19.69 -8.42
C LEU A 51 -21.11 -19.43 -7.43
N ILE A 52 -21.29 -19.79 -6.17
CA ILE A 52 -20.25 -19.65 -5.13
C ILE A 52 -18.96 -20.35 -5.56
N ARG A 53 -19.09 -21.57 -6.05
CA ARG A 53 -17.94 -22.36 -6.50
C ARG A 53 -17.27 -21.72 -7.72
N ALA A 54 -18.06 -21.25 -8.70
CA ALA A 54 -17.54 -20.63 -9.92
C ALA A 54 -16.77 -19.34 -9.60
N TYR A 55 -17.32 -18.47 -8.77
CA TYR A 55 -16.64 -17.23 -8.37
C TYR A 55 -15.39 -17.50 -7.54
N ARG A 56 -15.44 -18.46 -6.63
CA ARG A 56 -14.28 -18.88 -5.85
C ARG A 56 -13.16 -19.43 -6.74
N THR A 57 -13.49 -20.36 -7.63
CA THR A 57 -12.51 -21.02 -8.51
C THR A 57 -11.89 -20.03 -9.49
N SER A 58 -12.71 -19.16 -10.08
CA SER A 58 -12.24 -18.14 -11.01
C SER A 58 -11.25 -17.18 -10.33
N THR A 59 -11.57 -16.74 -9.11
CA THR A 59 -10.69 -15.87 -8.34
C THR A 59 -9.40 -16.59 -7.93
N ALA A 60 -9.49 -17.82 -7.45
CA ALA A 60 -8.32 -18.63 -7.09
C ALA A 60 -7.37 -18.82 -8.28
N ASP A 61 -7.91 -19.09 -9.46
CA ASP A 61 -7.14 -19.22 -10.69
C ASP A 61 -6.44 -17.91 -11.08
N ALA A 62 -7.16 -16.80 -11.03
CA ALA A 62 -6.58 -15.49 -11.32
C ALA A 62 -5.43 -15.15 -10.36
N LEU A 63 -5.59 -15.39 -9.07
CA LEU A 63 -4.56 -15.14 -8.06
C LEU A 63 -3.34 -16.06 -8.24
N ALA A 64 -3.57 -17.32 -8.61
CA ALA A 64 -2.48 -18.27 -8.90
C ALA A 64 -1.62 -17.86 -10.10
N ASN A 65 -2.20 -17.16 -11.06
CA ASN A 65 -1.52 -16.67 -12.26
C ASN A 65 -1.04 -15.21 -12.15
N ALA A 66 -1.30 -14.55 -11.03
CA ALA A 66 -0.90 -13.17 -10.80
C ALA A 66 0.52 -13.10 -10.21
N GLU A 67 1.22 -12.03 -10.51
CA GLU A 67 2.45 -11.68 -9.81
C GLU A 67 2.10 -10.96 -8.51
N ILE A 68 2.34 -11.64 -7.39
CA ILE A 68 2.10 -11.09 -6.06
C ILE A 68 3.42 -10.56 -5.51
N ILE A 69 3.44 -9.28 -5.15
CA ILE A 69 4.61 -8.62 -4.59
C ILE A 69 4.37 -8.26 -3.13
N GLU A 70 5.41 -8.33 -2.33
CA GLU A 70 5.39 -7.87 -0.95
C GLU A 70 6.05 -6.50 -0.87
N LYS A 71 5.34 -5.53 -0.31
CA LYS A 71 5.85 -4.18 -0.09
C LYS A 71 5.85 -3.86 1.40
N ILE A 72 6.91 -3.18 1.82
CA ILE A 72 7.00 -2.67 3.19
C ILE A 72 6.22 -1.36 3.26
N ALA A 73 5.29 -1.26 4.21
CA ALA A 73 4.54 -0.03 4.44
C ALA A 73 5.47 1.10 4.88
N SER A 74 5.35 2.24 4.24
CA SER A 74 6.21 3.40 4.44
C SER A 74 5.46 4.71 4.20
N LYS A 75 6.06 5.81 4.65
CA LYS A 75 5.58 7.17 4.41
C LYS A 75 6.66 8.00 3.74
N MET A 76 6.25 8.90 2.86
CA MET A 76 7.12 9.87 2.22
C MET A 76 7.13 11.17 3.03
N PHE A 77 8.32 11.67 3.27
CA PHE A 77 8.55 12.96 3.92
C PHE A 77 9.42 13.86 3.07
N ARG A 78 9.12 15.14 3.11
CA ARG A 78 9.99 16.19 2.58
C ARG A 78 10.60 16.96 3.73
N ILE A 79 11.92 17.01 3.76
CA ILE A 79 12.69 17.75 4.76
C ILE A 79 13.11 19.06 4.12
N HIS A 80 12.71 20.18 4.72
CA HIS A 80 13.17 21.52 4.35
C HIS A 80 14.21 21.97 5.35
N PHE A 81 15.33 22.49 4.87
CA PHE A 81 16.42 22.94 5.73
C PHE A 81 17.25 24.02 5.05
N GLY A 82 17.96 24.82 5.87
CA GLY A 82 18.94 25.77 5.37
C GLY A 82 20.28 25.08 5.05
N TYR A 83 21.08 25.70 4.19
CA TYR A 83 22.38 25.17 3.80
C TYR A 83 23.28 24.87 5.01
N MET A 84 23.22 25.71 6.05
CA MET A 84 24.02 25.53 7.28
C MET A 84 23.62 24.28 8.08
N ASN A 85 22.45 23.75 7.86
CA ASN A 85 21.92 22.59 8.58
C ASN A 85 22.07 21.28 7.77
N MET A 86 22.64 21.36 6.59
CA MET A 86 22.77 20.21 5.67
C MET A 86 23.49 19.03 6.30
N ASN A 87 24.58 19.25 6.99
CA ASN A 87 25.36 18.17 7.60
C ASN A 87 24.56 17.38 8.64
N GLY A 88 23.75 18.06 9.45
CA GLY A 88 22.88 17.42 10.43
C GLY A 88 21.82 16.54 9.78
N VAL A 89 21.19 17.03 8.72
CA VAL A 89 20.18 16.28 7.96
C VAL A 89 20.80 15.06 7.28
N MET A 90 21.92 15.26 6.59
CA MET A 90 22.63 14.18 5.90
C MET A 90 23.08 13.09 6.86
N LYS A 91 23.53 13.46 8.04
CA LYS A 91 23.92 12.50 9.07
C LYS A 91 22.76 11.62 9.49
N VAL A 92 21.59 12.19 9.77
CA VAL A 92 20.39 11.42 10.15
C VAL A 92 19.98 10.46 9.03
N LEU A 93 19.94 10.94 7.80
CA LEU A 93 19.55 10.10 6.65
C LEU A 93 20.55 8.94 6.47
N LYS A 94 21.83 9.20 6.58
CA LYS A 94 22.87 8.18 6.47
C LYS A 94 22.81 7.16 7.60
N ASP A 95 22.70 7.63 8.84
CA ASP A 95 22.67 6.76 10.02
C ASP A 95 21.45 5.83 10.02
N MET A 96 20.33 6.31 9.50
CA MET A 96 19.09 5.52 9.38
C MET A 96 19.01 4.73 8.07
N GLY A 97 19.98 4.87 7.17
CA GLY A 97 19.98 4.18 5.88
C GLY A 97 18.85 4.61 4.95
N LEU A 98 18.44 5.87 5.01
CA LEU A 98 17.34 6.40 4.23
C LEU A 98 17.81 6.91 2.87
N GLU A 99 17.04 6.61 1.83
CA GLU A 99 17.31 7.04 0.47
C GLU A 99 16.91 8.50 0.26
N GLN A 100 17.76 9.25 -0.44
CA GLN A 100 17.54 10.65 -0.76
C GLN A 100 16.97 10.77 -2.18
N LYS A 101 15.80 11.41 -2.29
CA LYS A 101 15.11 11.64 -3.57
C LYS A 101 14.80 13.12 -3.75
N ASN A 102 14.65 13.54 -4.99
CA ASN A 102 14.20 14.88 -5.36
C ASN A 102 14.96 16.00 -4.61
N GLN A 103 16.27 15.87 -4.53
CA GLN A 103 17.14 16.80 -3.84
C GLN A 103 17.12 18.17 -4.53
N LYS A 104 16.91 19.22 -3.74
CA LYS A 104 17.06 20.62 -4.16
C LYS A 104 18.02 21.31 -3.21
N PHE A 105 19.06 21.90 -3.77
CA PHE A 105 20.10 22.63 -3.03
C PHE A 105 20.15 24.07 -3.55
N ASP A 106 19.26 24.88 -3.03
CA ASP A 106 19.16 26.30 -3.31
C ASP A 106 19.34 27.11 -2.02
N MET A 107 18.83 28.31 -1.95
CA MET A 107 18.80 29.07 -0.71
C MET A 107 18.01 28.34 0.37
N GLU A 108 16.92 27.70 -0.01
CA GLU A 108 16.25 26.68 0.77
C GLU A 108 16.52 25.32 0.16
N CYS A 109 16.97 24.39 0.98
CA CYS A 109 17.23 23.01 0.57
C CYS A 109 16.04 22.12 0.91
N SER A 110 15.81 21.11 0.09
CA SER A 110 14.82 20.07 0.40
C SER A 110 15.27 18.71 -0.11
N ILE A 111 14.90 17.68 0.63
CA ILE A 111 15.15 16.26 0.30
C ILE A 111 13.88 15.48 0.62
N ASP A 112 13.48 14.64 -0.32
CA ASP A 112 12.41 13.67 -0.11
C ASP A 112 13.02 12.34 0.31
N THR A 113 12.39 11.69 1.28
CA THR A 113 12.81 10.38 1.75
C THR A 113 11.60 9.51 2.10
N ASN A 114 11.76 8.21 1.90
CA ASN A 114 10.75 7.22 2.22
C ASN A 114 11.14 6.50 3.52
N VAL A 115 10.28 6.56 4.52
CA VAL A 115 10.53 6.02 5.86
C VAL A 115 9.57 4.90 6.17
N ARG A 116 10.07 3.73 6.55
CA ARG A 116 9.24 2.62 7.03
C ARG A 116 8.39 3.06 8.21
N LEU A 117 7.14 2.59 8.29
CA LEU A 117 6.24 2.95 9.39
C LEU A 117 6.87 2.68 10.76
N SER A 118 7.60 1.60 10.90
CA SER A 118 8.28 1.23 12.16
C SER A 118 9.38 2.20 12.58
N LEU A 119 9.89 3.02 11.66
CA LEU A 119 10.97 3.97 11.91
C LEU A 119 10.51 5.43 11.91
N VAL A 120 9.22 5.70 11.64
CA VAL A 120 8.70 7.07 11.52
C VAL A 120 8.90 7.87 12.80
N ASP A 121 8.58 7.33 13.95
CA ASP A 121 8.70 8.03 15.22
C ASP A 121 10.18 8.38 15.51
N THR A 122 11.08 7.45 15.31
CA THR A 122 12.54 7.67 15.46
C THR A 122 13.04 8.71 14.48
N PHE A 123 12.58 8.65 13.22
CA PHE A 123 12.95 9.61 12.20
C PHE A 123 12.50 11.03 12.54
N LEU A 124 11.24 11.20 12.96
CA LEU A 124 10.70 12.50 13.36
C LEU A 124 11.44 13.09 14.58
N GLU A 125 11.76 12.24 15.55
CA GLU A 125 12.54 12.64 16.72
C GLU A 125 13.94 13.11 16.33
N ARG A 126 14.66 12.32 15.55
CA ARG A 126 16.03 12.62 15.14
C ARG A 126 16.15 13.85 14.25
N ILE A 127 15.23 14.01 13.29
CA ILE A 127 15.18 15.22 12.46
C ILE A 127 14.76 16.43 13.28
N GLY A 128 13.85 16.27 14.23
CA GLY A 128 13.43 17.33 15.13
C GLY A 128 14.56 17.88 16.00
N ASP A 129 15.58 17.08 16.30
CA ASP A 129 16.79 17.48 17.02
C ASP A 129 17.77 18.28 16.13
N VAL A 130 17.60 18.27 14.82
CA VAL A 130 18.39 19.09 13.91
C VAL A 130 17.77 20.49 13.82
N GLU A 131 18.52 21.49 14.27
CA GLU A 131 18.05 22.88 14.26
C GLU A 131 17.79 23.37 12.85
N GLY A 132 16.69 24.13 12.68
CA GLY A 132 16.35 24.77 11.40
C GLY A 132 15.72 23.85 10.37
N CYS A 133 15.30 22.64 10.75
CA CYS A 133 14.61 21.71 9.87
C CYS A 133 13.09 21.77 10.01
N HIS A 134 12.41 21.64 8.89
CA HIS A 134 10.96 21.53 8.82
C HIS A 134 10.59 20.28 8.03
N ILE A 135 9.65 19.48 8.55
CA ILE A 135 9.24 18.21 7.93
C ILE A 135 7.80 18.32 7.44
N GLU A 136 7.57 17.84 6.25
CA GLU A 136 6.27 17.77 5.61
C GLU A 136 6.04 16.33 5.16
N GLU A 137 4.89 15.75 5.52
CA GLU A 137 4.45 14.46 4.97
C GLU A 137 3.82 14.69 3.60
N ILE A 138 4.31 14.02 2.59
CA ILE A 138 3.88 14.20 1.20
C ILE A 138 3.22 12.96 0.58
#